data_578f078a82b6ab014844e7c013b002cf
#
_entry.id   578f078a82b6ab014844e7c013b002cf
#
_cell.length_a   1.000
_cell.length_b   1.000
_cell.length_c   1.000
_cell.angle_alpha   90.00
_cell.angle_beta   90.00
_cell.angle_gamma   90.00
#
_symmetry.space_group_name_H-M   'P 1'
#
loop_
_entity.id
_entity.type
_entity.pdbx_description
1 polymer ?
#
loop_
_entity_poly.entity_id
_entity_poly.type
_entity_poly.pdbx_seq_one_letter_code
_entity_poly.pdbx_strand_id
1 'polypeptide(L)'
;SGHDFYFHADYRRDLNYNYCKKVDYVMWGETDSFFPKEAFQAIETLSEYTREQNIHRYLLSFSDRKMWDASWDPLVHVDYQDFVFVDDDEGHLNPNQAKSQLSIEKMNEINARAEEFDFTYINKPKISGACLVLSSDFIKCGVNIPSCLLYNDDEGLSIMSEKILGEDFIQFVCSNVLHVHARRHPNKRLYVKGEDNPHSFIGMKNIKFQKLLDLSKQNINSLHSGKNKFYEYTDLENILEKIK
;
A
#
# COMPACT_ATOMS: atom_id res chain seq x y z
N SER A 1 8.99 -13.34 -14.14
CA SER A 1 8.83 -12.22 -15.08
C SER A 1 9.81 -12.43 -16.22
N GLY A 2 9.40 -12.18 -17.45
CA GLY A 2 10.25 -12.39 -18.63
C GLY A 2 11.00 -11.13 -19.08
N HIS A 3 11.27 -10.18 -18.17
CA HIS A 3 11.99 -8.95 -18.50
C HIS A 3 13.23 -8.79 -17.63
N ASP A 4 14.19 -8.07 -18.16
CA ASP A 4 15.45 -7.77 -17.50
C ASP A 4 15.31 -6.77 -16.32
N PHE A 5 14.12 -6.21 -16.14
CA PHE A 5 13.80 -5.26 -15.08
C PHE A 5 12.77 -5.83 -14.12
N TYR A 6 12.95 -5.59 -12.83
CA TYR A 6 12.06 -6.01 -11.78
C TYR A 6 11.45 -4.79 -11.09
N PHE A 7 10.16 -4.59 -11.25
CA PHE A 7 9.44 -3.43 -10.75
C PHE A 7 8.78 -3.68 -9.41
N HIS A 8 8.30 -2.63 -8.76
CA HIS A 8 7.70 -2.72 -7.44
C HIS A 8 6.51 -3.67 -7.39
N ALA A 9 5.64 -3.61 -8.38
CA ALA A 9 4.50 -4.53 -8.50
C ALA A 9 4.94 -6.00 -8.70
N ASP A 10 6.05 -6.24 -9.41
CA ASP A 10 6.61 -7.59 -9.58
C ASP A 10 7.07 -8.17 -8.25
N TYR A 11 7.79 -7.37 -7.43
CA TYR A 11 8.24 -7.82 -6.11
C TYR A 11 7.08 -8.28 -5.23
N ARG A 12 6.05 -7.46 -5.13
CA ARG A 12 4.89 -7.77 -4.28
C ARG A 12 4.09 -8.95 -4.82
N ARG A 13 3.88 -9.01 -6.14
CA ARG A 13 3.21 -10.12 -6.80
C ARG A 13 3.93 -11.44 -6.55
N ASP A 14 5.24 -11.46 -6.76
CA ASP A 14 6.05 -12.67 -6.61
C ASP A 14 6.21 -13.04 -5.12
N LEU A 15 6.31 -12.08 -4.21
CA LEU A 15 6.24 -12.31 -2.78
C LEU A 15 4.97 -13.06 -2.40
N ASN A 16 3.82 -12.54 -2.81
CA ASN A 16 2.53 -13.16 -2.56
C ASN A 16 2.48 -14.59 -3.11
N TYR A 17 2.79 -14.76 -4.38
CA TYR A 17 2.71 -16.05 -5.06
C TYR A 17 3.66 -17.10 -4.46
N ASN A 18 4.90 -16.72 -4.16
CA ASN A 18 5.93 -17.66 -3.71
C ASN A 18 5.76 -18.06 -2.25
N TYR A 19 5.15 -17.21 -1.43
CA TYR A 19 5.09 -17.43 0.01
C TYR A 19 3.71 -17.81 0.55
N CYS A 20 2.61 -17.49 -0.12
CA CYS A 20 1.27 -17.84 0.35
C CYS A 20 1.05 -19.34 0.63
N LYS A 21 1.88 -20.23 0.07
CA LYS A 21 1.84 -21.67 0.33
C LYS A 21 2.72 -22.13 1.50
N LYS A 22 3.50 -21.22 2.08
CA LYS A 22 4.53 -21.54 3.07
C LYS A 22 4.31 -20.87 4.42
N VAL A 23 3.49 -19.84 4.44
CA VAL A 23 3.20 -19.02 5.62
C VAL A 23 1.70 -18.78 5.74
N ASP A 24 1.23 -18.38 6.90
CA ASP A 24 -0.17 -18.03 7.12
C ASP A 24 -0.50 -16.63 6.62
N TYR A 25 0.49 -15.73 6.63
CA TYR A 25 0.35 -14.34 6.24
C TYR A 25 1.51 -13.86 5.40
N VAL A 26 1.23 -12.96 4.47
CA VAL A 26 2.23 -12.15 3.77
C VAL A 26 2.03 -10.70 4.17
N MET A 27 3.08 -10.07 4.66
CA MET A 27 3.03 -8.66 5.04
C MET A 27 3.80 -7.80 4.04
N TRP A 28 3.17 -6.75 3.57
CA TRP A 28 3.84 -5.69 2.83
C TRP A 28 4.28 -4.58 3.77
N GLY A 29 5.42 -4.00 3.45
CA GLY A 29 5.91 -2.79 4.10
C GLY A 29 6.73 -1.97 3.11
N GLU A 30 6.80 -0.69 3.32
CA GLU A 30 7.73 0.20 2.61
C GLU A 30 8.90 0.56 3.52
N THR A 31 10.04 0.88 2.92
CA THR A 31 11.28 1.18 3.68
C THR A 31 11.17 2.44 4.56
N ASP A 32 10.17 3.25 4.34
CA ASP A 32 9.82 4.43 5.09
C ASP A 32 8.53 4.27 5.93
N SER A 33 8.09 3.03 6.10
CA SER A 33 6.99 2.69 7.00
C SER A 33 7.55 2.21 8.34
N PHE A 34 7.03 2.76 9.43
CA PHE A 34 7.39 2.39 10.78
C PHE A 34 6.27 1.58 11.42
N PHE A 35 6.62 0.35 11.82
CA PHE A 35 5.69 -0.57 12.45
C PHE A 35 5.97 -0.65 13.94
N PRO A 36 4.98 -0.40 14.79
CA PRO A 36 5.13 -0.66 16.22
C PRO A 36 5.10 -2.19 16.49
N LYS A 37 5.64 -2.59 17.63
CA LYS A 37 5.56 -4.00 18.06
C LYS A 37 4.11 -4.47 18.23
N GLU A 38 3.21 -3.59 18.60
CA GLU A 38 1.78 -3.82 18.76
C GLU A 38 1.13 -4.30 17.44
N ALA A 39 1.67 -3.92 16.30
CA ALA A 39 1.19 -4.41 15.01
C ALA A 39 1.32 -5.93 14.89
N PHE A 40 2.42 -6.51 15.36
CA PHE A 40 2.63 -7.97 15.33
C PHE A 40 1.72 -8.69 16.33
N GLN A 41 1.50 -8.12 17.50
CA GLN A 41 0.55 -8.64 18.48
C GLN A 41 -0.89 -8.60 17.95
N ALA A 42 -1.27 -7.52 17.28
CA ALA A 42 -2.58 -7.40 16.62
C ALA A 42 -2.78 -8.45 15.52
N ILE A 43 -1.73 -8.77 14.74
CA ILE A 43 -1.79 -9.85 13.75
C ILE A 43 -2.08 -11.19 14.42
N GLU A 44 -1.40 -11.52 15.52
CA GLU A 44 -1.62 -12.75 16.28
C GLU A 44 -3.04 -12.82 16.82
N THR A 45 -3.50 -11.75 17.49
CA THR A 45 -4.87 -11.67 18.04
C THR A 45 -5.93 -11.83 16.95
N LEU A 46 -5.78 -11.15 15.82
CA LEU A 46 -6.72 -11.28 14.70
C LEU A 46 -6.69 -12.69 14.11
N SER A 47 -5.52 -13.31 14.04
CA SER A 47 -5.35 -14.67 13.54
C SER A 47 -6.13 -15.68 14.38
N GLU A 48 -6.11 -15.56 15.69
CA GLU A 48 -6.87 -16.39 16.61
C GLU A 48 -8.37 -16.19 16.40
N TYR A 49 -8.83 -14.94 16.42
CA TYR A 49 -10.22 -14.58 16.19
C TYR A 49 -10.75 -15.11 14.85
N THR A 50 -10.02 -14.86 13.75
CA THR A 50 -10.49 -15.29 12.42
C THR A 50 -10.53 -16.80 12.26
N ARG A 51 -9.63 -17.52 12.92
CA ARG A 51 -9.63 -18.98 12.98
C ARG A 51 -10.88 -19.51 13.72
N GLU A 52 -11.22 -18.93 14.86
CA GLU A 52 -12.41 -19.28 15.63
C GLU A 52 -13.70 -18.99 14.86
N GLN A 53 -13.74 -17.89 14.14
CA GLN A 53 -14.88 -17.48 13.31
C GLN A 53 -14.92 -18.13 11.92
N ASN A 54 -13.96 -19.00 11.58
CA ASN A 54 -13.82 -19.63 10.27
C ASN A 54 -13.70 -18.63 9.11
N ILE A 55 -13.04 -17.49 9.37
CA ILE A 55 -12.76 -16.46 8.36
C ILE A 55 -11.36 -16.68 7.81
N HIS A 56 -11.26 -17.11 6.56
CA HIS A 56 -9.98 -17.49 5.96
C HIS A 56 -9.40 -16.45 4.98
N ARG A 57 -10.28 -15.67 4.32
CA ARG A 57 -9.90 -14.76 3.24
C ARG A 57 -10.08 -13.32 3.70
N TYR A 58 -9.01 -12.73 4.16
CA TYR A 58 -9.05 -11.35 4.65
C TYR A 58 -7.71 -10.67 4.48
N LEU A 59 -7.73 -9.37 4.58
CA LEU A 59 -6.55 -8.57 4.79
C LEU A 59 -6.71 -7.69 6.03
N LEU A 60 -5.56 -7.29 6.60
CA LEU A 60 -5.50 -6.40 7.75
C LEU A 60 -4.68 -5.17 7.38
N SER A 61 -5.26 -4.02 7.68
CA SER A 61 -4.59 -2.72 7.65
C SER A 61 -4.49 -2.15 9.06
N PHE A 62 -3.49 -1.33 9.28
CA PHE A 62 -3.37 -0.55 10.50
C PHE A 62 -3.79 0.89 10.24
N SER A 63 -4.16 1.61 11.28
CA SER A 63 -4.55 3.00 11.13
C SER A 63 -3.34 3.88 10.82
N ASP A 64 -3.59 4.92 10.06
CA ASP A 64 -2.66 6.01 9.76
C ASP A 64 -3.21 7.31 10.34
N ARG A 65 -2.40 8.32 10.46
CA ARG A 65 -2.85 9.65 10.88
C ARG A 65 -3.41 10.50 9.74
N LYS A 66 -3.27 10.07 8.49
CA LYS A 66 -3.69 10.80 7.31
C LYS A 66 -4.05 9.88 6.18
N MET A 67 -5.12 10.24 5.50
CA MET A 67 -5.54 9.63 4.25
C MET A 67 -5.86 10.72 3.21
N TRP A 68 -6.12 10.30 1.98
CA TRP A 68 -6.29 11.23 0.84
C TRP A 68 -7.58 12.04 0.89
N ASP A 69 -8.67 11.39 1.32
CA ASP A 69 -9.99 12.00 1.41
C ASP A 69 -10.85 11.28 2.46
N ALA A 70 -12.04 11.78 2.74
CA ALA A 70 -12.96 11.24 3.74
C ALA A 70 -13.38 9.77 3.49
N SER A 71 -13.24 9.25 2.28
CA SER A 71 -13.53 7.83 2.00
C SER A 71 -12.54 6.87 2.66
N TRP A 72 -11.43 7.40 3.18
CA TRP A 72 -10.38 6.69 3.90
C TRP A 72 -10.46 6.82 5.42
N ASP A 73 -11.46 7.55 5.93
CA ASP A 73 -11.64 7.77 7.37
C ASP A 73 -11.61 6.47 8.20
N PRO A 74 -12.08 5.31 7.70
CA PRO A 74 -11.95 4.06 8.44
C PRO A 74 -10.51 3.64 8.77
N LEU A 75 -9.52 4.14 8.02
CA LEU A 75 -8.10 3.90 8.25
C LEU A 75 -7.41 5.03 9.02
N VAL A 76 -8.14 6.01 9.51
CA VAL A 76 -7.56 7.10 10.31
C VAL A 76 -7.59 6.72 11.78
N HIS A 77 -6.43 6.82 12.46
CA HIS A 77 -6.33 6.55 13.89
C HIS A 77 -7.21 7.51 14.69
N VAL A 78 -7.83 7.01 15.74
CA VAL A 78 -8.80 7.77 16.57
C VAL A 78 -8.25 9.11 17.07
N ASP A 79 -6.97 9.18 17.42
CA ASP A 79 -6.32 10.41 17.89
C ASP A 79 -6.15 11.46 16.76
N TYR A 80 -6.43 11.10 15.51
CA TYR A 80 -6.21 11.95 14.34
C TYR A 80 -7.45 12.19 13.48
N GLN A 81 -8.61 11.73 13.91
CA GLN A 81 -9.87 11.89 13.15
C GLN A 81 -10.22 13.36 12.89
N ASP A 82 -9.90 14.26 13.84
CA ASP A 82 -10.15 15.69 13.71
C ASP A 82 -9.04 16.44 12.95
N PHE A 83 -7.99 15.75 12.52
CA PHE A 83 -6.88 16.38 11.80
C PHE A 83 -7.19 16.49 10.32
N VAL A 84 -7.38 17.71 9.86
CA VAL A 84 -7.44 18.01 8.43
C VAL A 84 -6.03 18.20 7.88
N PHE A 85 -5.55 17.20 7.14
CA PHE A 85 -4.31 17.34 6.39
C PHE A 85 -4.64 17.83 4.98
N VAL A 86 -4.06 18.96 4.63
CA VAL A 86 -4.07 19.41 3.24
C VAL A 86 -2.88 18.76 2.55
N ASP A 87 -3.16 17.84 1.65
CA ASP A 87 -2.17 17.31 0.72
C ASP A 87 -2.09 18.28 -0.45
N ASP A 88 -0.93 18.88 -0.67
CA ASP A 88 -0.71 19.54 -1.92
C ASP A 88 -0.24 18.52 -2.97
N ASP A 89 -0.82 18.56 -4.15
CA ASP A 89 -0.53 17.65 -5.27
C ASP A 89 0.95 17.67 -5.69
N GLU A 90 1.68 18.69 -5.29
CA GLU A 90 3.10 18.84 -5.55
C GLU A 90 3.97 18.13 -4.50
N GLY A 91 3.39 17.54 -3.47
CA GLY A 91 4.11 16.88 -2.38
C GLY A 91 4.88 17.86 -1.48
N HIS A 92 4.52 19.14 -1.50
CA HIS A 92 5.09 20.14 -0.61
C HIS A 92 4.56 19.97 0.81
N LEU A 93 5.44 19.99 1.78
CA LEU A 93 5.02 20.05 3.17
C LEU A 93 4.39 21.43 3.43
N ASN A 94 3.08 21.44 3.64
CA ASN A 94 2.47 22.56 4.30
C ASN A 94 3.19 22.75 5.66
N PRO A 95 3.53 23.97 6.08
CA PRO A 95 4.15 24.23 7.37
C PRO A 95 3.40 23.60 8.55
N ASN A 96 2.08 23.49 8.46
CA ASN A 96 1.25 22.82 9.46
C ASN A 96 1.44 21.30 9.46
N GLN A 97 1.70 20.70 8.30
CA GLN A 97 2.00 19.28 8.21
C GLN A 97 3.41 18.94 8.70
N ALA A 98 4.37 19.82 8.48
CA ALA A 98 5.72 19.65 9.04
C ALA A 98 5.69 19.59 10.57
N LYS A 99 4.83 20.38 11.21
CA LYS A 99 4.62 20.34 12.66
C LYS A 99 3.92 19.08 13.16
N SER A 100 3.22 18.38 12.29
CA SER A 100 2.49 17.14 12.60
C SER A 100 3.29 15.88 12.25
N GLN A 101 4.56 15.99 11.87
CA GLN A 101 5.42 14.82 11.69
C GLN A 101 5.54 14.09 13.01
N LEU A 102 5.26 12.78 12.95
CA LEU A 102 5.31 11.94 14.11
C LEU A 102 6.69 11.28 14.21
N SER A 103 7.34 11.44 15.35
CA SER A 103 8.54 10.68 15.64
C SER A 103 8.19 9.23 15.98
N ILE A 104 9.18 8.34 15.87
CA ILE A 104 9.02 6.92 16.26
C ILE A 104 8.66 6.83 17.75
N GLU A 105 9.25 7.68 18.58
CA GLU A 105 8.98 7.72 20.01
C GLU A 105 7.51 8.06 20.28
N LYS A 106 6.96 9.06 19.56
CA LYS A 106 5.57 9.46 19.71
C LYS A 106 4.61 8.40 19.19
N MET A 107 4.94 7.73 18.08
CA MET A 107 4.19 6.58 17.60
C MET A 107 4.15 5.46 18.65
N ASN A 108 5.29 5.13 19.24
CA ASN A 108 5.38 4.11 20.27
C ASN A 108 4.60 4.50 21.55
N GLU A 109 4.64 5.79 21.94
CA GLU A 109 3.85 6.31 23.07
C GLU A 109 2.33 6.14 22.83
N ILE A 110 1.87 6.43 21.61
CA ILE A 110 0.46 6.27 21.24
C ILE A 110 0.07 4.80 21.28
N ASN A 111 0.83 3.93 20.64
CA ASN A 111 0.52 2.51 20.53
C ASN A 111 0.62 1.79 21.89
N ALA A 112 1.52 2.21 22.77
CA ALA A 112 1.62 1.64 24.13
C ALA A 112 0.38 1.87 25.02
N ARG A 113 -0.56 2.73 24.59
CA ARG A 113 -1.84 2.95 25.29
C ARG A 113 -2.93 1.96 24.90
N ALA A 114 -2.71 1.19 23.84
CA ALA A 114 -3.67 0.18 23.42
C ALA A 114 -3.60 -1.03 24.38
N GLU A 115 -4.57 -1.12 25.28
CA GLU A 115 -4.72 -2.26 26.21
C GLU A 115 -5.33 -3.47 25.50
N GLU A 116 -6.25 -3.24 24.58
CA GLU A 116 -6.88 -4.22 23.70
C GLU A 116 -6.83 -3.69 22.26
N PHE A 117 -6.87 -4.62 21.29
CA PHE A 117 -6.89 -4.26 19.87
C PHE A 117 -8.32 -4.06 19.39
N ASP A 118 -8.56 -2.90 18.82
CA ASP A 118 -9.86 -2.52 18.27
C ASP A 118 -9.90 -2.80 16.77
N PHE A 119 -10.62 -3.86 16.39
CA PHE A 119 -10.80 -4.27 15.01
C PHE A 119 -12.17 -3.87 14.48
N THR A 120 -12.16 -3.09 13.45
CA THR A 120 -13.31 -2.87 12.58
C THR A 120 -13.11 -3.60 11.25
N TYR A 121 -14.16 -3.77 10.46
CA TYR A 121 -14.02 -4.31 9.13
C TYR A 121 -14.77 -3.48 8.09
N ILE A 122 -14.23 -3.49 6.88
CA ILE A 122 -14.81 -2.84 5.72
C ILE A 122 -14.94 -3.85 4.57
N ASN A 123 -15.97 -3.68 3.77
CA ASN A 123 -16.31 -4.56 2.64
C ASN A 123 -15.96 -3.96 1.28
N LYS A 124 -15.27 -2.82 1.27
CA LYS A 124 -14.72 -2.22 0.06
C LYS A 124 -13.23 -1.98 0.27
N PRO A 125 -12.39 -2.38 -0.68
CA PRO A 125 -10.95 -2.26 -0.51
C PRO A 125 -10.49 -0.81 -0.28
N LYS A 126 -9.71 -0.61 0.77
CA LYS A 126 -8.97 0.61 1.07
C LYS A 126 -7.52 0.23 1.30
N ILE A 127 -6.83 -0.11 0.23
CA ILE A 127 -5.49 -0.67 0.26
C ILE A 127 -4.47 0.45 0.11
N SER A 128 -3.66 0.62 1.14
CA SER A 128 -2.45 1.45 1.11
C SER A 128 -1.23 0.55 1.01
N GLY A 129 -0.35 0.83 0.06
CA GLY A 129 0.87 0.06 -0.13
C GLY A 129 1.88 0.17 1.01
N ALA A 130 1.69 1.12 1.93
CA ALA A 130 2.63 1.39 3.02
C ALA A 130 2.68 0.28 4.07
N CYS A 131 1.53 -0.32 4.39
CA CYS A 131 1.39 -1.47 5.27
C CYS A 131 0.15 -2.28 4.96
N LEU A 132 0.32 -3.57 4.74
CA LEU A 132 -0.79 -4.47 4.50
C LEU A 132 -0.40 -5.88 4.90
N VAL A 133 -1.30 -6.58 5.60
CA VAL A 133 -1.17 -8.00 5.92
C VAL A 133 -2.24 -8.76 5.15
N LEU A 134 -1.83 -9.73 4.38
CA LEU A 134 -2.69 -10.57 3.55
C LEU A 134 -2.73 -11.98 4.14
N SER A 135 -3.91 -12.52 4.43
CA SER A 135 -4.00 -13.95 4.73
C SER A 135 -3.60 -14.76 3.50
N SER A 136 -2.95 -15.89 3.72
CA SER A 136 -2.49 -16.73 2.60
C SER A 136 -3.65 -17.24 1.77
N ASP A 137 -4.80 -17.50 2.36
CA ASP A 137 -5.99 -17.97 1.64
C ASP A 137 -6.65 -16.86 0.79
N PHE A 138 -6.46 -15.60 1.17
CA PHE A 138 -6.81 -14.45 0.33
C PHE A 138 -6.02 -14.46 -0.99
N ILE A 139 -4.72 -14.78 -0.92
CA ILE A 139 -3.86 -14.87 -2.12
C ILE A 139 -4.16 -16.16 -2.90
N LYS A 140 -4.32 -17.29 -2.21
CA LYS A 140 -4.58 -18.60 -2.84
C LYS A 140 -5.88 -18.65 -3.61
N CYS A 141 -6.88 -17.83 -3.27
CA CYS A 141 -8.12 -17.76 -4.05
C CYS A 141 -7.97 -17.04 -5.40
N GLY A 142 -6.78 -16.52 -5.70
CA GLY A 142 -6.45 -15.87 -6.96
C GLY A 142 -6.30 -14.35 -6.88
N VAL A 143 -6.53 -13.75 -5.72
CA VAL A 143 -6.33 -12.30 -5.55
C VAL A 143 -4.83 -12.00 -5.50
N ASN A 144 -4.34 -11.31 -6.49
CA ASN A 144 -2.95 -10.84 -6.54
C ASN A 144 -2.85 -9.62 -7.46
N ILE A 145 -1.69 -9.00 -7.50
CA ILE A 145 -1.40 -7.88 -8.38
C ILE A 145 -1.36 -8.37 -9.82
N PRO A 146 -2.13 -7.77 -10.75
CA PRO A 146 -2.11 -8.15 -12.16
C PRO A 146 -0.73 -8.00 -12.79
N SER A 147 -0.36 -8.95 -13.65
CA SER A 147 0.94 -8.96 -14.33
C SER A 147 1.15 -7.81 -15.31
N CYS A 148 0.07 -7.15 -15.73
CA CYS A 148 0.11 -5.97 -16.57
C CYS A 148 0.51 -4.68 -15.83
N LEU A 149 0.75 -4.75 -14.51
CA LEU A 149 1.14 -3.60 -13.70
C LEU A 149 2.60 -3.68 -13.31
N LEU A 150 3.28 -2.52 -13.47
CA LEU A 150 4.64 -2.28 -13.01
C LEU A 150 4.66 -1.49 -11.70
N TYR A 151 3.71 -0.57 -11.59
CA TYR A 151 3.40 0.30 -10.46
C TYR A 151 1.91 0.22 -10.18
N ASN A 152 1.42 0.99 -9.22
CA ASN A 152 0.01 0.97 -8.79
C ASN A 152 -0.42 -0.42 -8.30
N ASP A 153 0.45 -1.07 -7.59
CA ASP A 153 0.27 -2.42 -7.05
C ASP A 153 -0.87 -2.48 -6.03
N ASP A 154 -1.01 -1.47 -5.19
CA ASP A 154 -2.10 -1.31 -4.22
C ASP A 154 -3.46 -1.12 -4.92
N GLU A 155 -3.53 -0.25 -5.92
CA GLU A 155 -4.73 -0.06 -6.73
C GLU A 155 -5.08 -1.32 -7.52
N GLY A 156 -4.07 -1.97 -8.10
CA GLY A 156 -4.25 -3.25 -8.80
C GLY A 156 -4.79 -4.35 -7.89
N LEU A 157 -4.26 -4.45 -6.67
CA LEU A 157 -4.75 -5.40 -5.67
C LEU A 157 -6.20 -5.09 -5.27
N SER A 158 -6.53 -3.80 -5.08
CA SER A 158 -7.91 -3.37 -4.79
C SER A 158 -8.89 -3.82 -5.85
N ILE A 159 -8.58 -3.56 -7.13
CA ILE A 159 -9.42 -3.96 -8.26
C ILE A 159 -9.60 -5.47 -8.31
N MET A 160 -8.52 -6.23 -8.12
CA MET A 160 -8.60 -7.69 -8.15
C MET A 160 -9.36 -8.25 -6.94
N SER A 161 -9.26 -7.62 -5.79
CA SER A 161 -10.05 -7.97 -4.61
C SER A 161 -11.55 -7.84 -4.89
N GLU A 162 -11.97 -6.70 -5.43
CA GLU A 162 -13.37 -6.48 -5.80
C GLU A 162 -13.87 -7.45 -6.87
N LYS A 163 -13.05 -7.71 -7.91
CA LYS A 163 -13.45 -8.57 -9.01
C LYS A 163 -13.54 -10.06 -8.65
N ILE A 164 -12.70 -10.54 -7.76
CA ILE A 164 -12.62 -11.96 -7.39
C ILE A 164 -13.50 -12.27 -6.19
N LEU A 165 -13.53 -11.40 -5.19
CA LEU A 165 -14.25 -11.65 -3.94
C LEU A 165 -15.63 -10.97 -3.91
N GLY A 166 -15.78 -9.82 -4.58
CA GLY A 166 -17.04 -9.09 -4.57
C GLY A 166 -17.55 -8.80 -3.16
N GLU A 167 -18.71 -9.34 -2.82
CA GLU A 167 -19.35 -9.18 -1.49
C GLU A 167 -18.66 -10.00 -0.38
N ASP A 168 -17.86 -11.02 -0.76
CA ASP A 168 -17.09 -11.82 0.20
C ASP A 168 -15.77 -11.13 0.62
N PHE A 169 -15.51 -9.93 0.13
CA PHE A 169 -14.32 -9.17 0.51
C PHE A 169 -14.38 -8.69 1.96
N ILE A 170 -13.34 -8.99 2.72
CA ILE A 170 -13.18 -8.55 4.10
C ILE A 170 -11.80 -7.91 4.29
N GLN A 171 -11.80 -6.67 4.75
CA GLN A 171 -10.62 -5.99 5.22
C GLN A 171 -10.84 -5.57 6.68
N PHE A 172 -10.03 -6.13 7.57
CA PHE A 172 -9.94 -5.65 8.95
C PHE A 172 -9.06 -4.42 9.03
N VAL A 173 -9.42 -3.53 9.92
CA VAL A 173 -8.64 -2.34 10.27
C VAL A 173 -8.43 -2.37 11.77
N CYS A 174 -7.17 -2.40 12.22
CA CYS A 174 -6.83 -2.18 13.61
C CYS A 174 -6.77 -0.67 13.86
N SER A 175 -7.85 -0.11 14.41
CA SER A 175 -8.08 1.34 14.45
C SER A 175 -7.25 2.05 15.50
N ASN A 176 -6.80 1.35 16.53
CA ASN A 176 -6.02 1.87 17.65
C ASN A 176 -4.52 1.50 17.60
N VAL A 177 -4.07 0.89 16.52
CA VAL A 177 -2.63 0.69 16.25
C VAL A 177 -2.21 1.60 15.11
N LEU A 178 -1.42 2.61 15.46
CA LEU A 178 -0.94 3.61 14.52
C LEU A 178 0.31 3.13 13.80
N HIS A 179 0.22 3.03 12.51
CA HIS A 179 1.33 2.89 11.58
C HIS A 179 1.73 4.28 11.08
N VAL A 180 3.01 4.52 10.92
CA VAL A 180 3.52 5.80 10.40
C VAL A 180 4.26 5.59 9.09
N HIS A 181 3.70 6.13 8.04
CA HIS A 181 4.35 6.23 6.76
C HIS A 181 5.10 7.56 6.70
N ALA A 182 6.43 7.52 6.78
CA ALA A 182 7.29 8.71 6.81
C ALA A 182 7.42 9.38 5.41
N ARG A 183 6.39 9.26 4.57
CA ARG A 183 6.36 9.75 3.19
C ARG A 183 6.75 11.22 3.07
N ARG A 184 6.55 11.98 4.14
CA ARG A 184 6.86 13.40 4.21
C ARG A 184 8.03 13.74 5.12
N HIS A 185 8.85 12.74 5.42
CA HIS A 185 10.10 13.02 6.12
C HIS A 185 10.93 14.01 5.30
N PRO A 186 11.54 15.03 5.91
CA PRO A 186 12.32 16.06 5.19
C PRO A 186 13.37 15.50 4.26
N ASN A 187 14.06 14.44 4.66
CA ASN A 187 15.06 13.76 3.82
C ASN A 187 14.45 13.06 2.61
N LYS A 188 13.25 12.48 2.74
CA LYS A 188 12.54 11.88 1.62
C LYS A 188 12.07 12.94 0.63
N ARG A 189 11.74 14.13 1.11
CA ARG A 189 11.32 15.23 0.25
C ARG A 189 12.40 15.69 -0.73
N LEU A 190 13.66 15.62 -0.32
CA LEU A 190 14.80 15.85 -1.23
C LEU A 190 14.77 14.86 -2.40
N TYR A 191 14.31 13.63 -2.16
CA TYR A 191 14.09 12.65 -3.22
C TYR A 191 12.95 13.04 -4.16
N VAL A 192 11.84 13.50 -3.63
CA VAL A 192 10.66 13.86 -4.44
C VAL A 192 10.91 15.11 -5.26
N LYS A 193 11.55 16.12 -4.71
CA LYS A 193 11.86 17.37 -5.43
C LYS A 193 12.97 17.23 -6.48
N GLY A 194 13.76 16.16 -6.42
CA GLY A 194 14.86 15.94 -7.35
C GLY A 194 15.89 17.06 -7.33
N GLU A 195 16.06 17.74 -6.22
CA GLU A 195 17.12 18.69 -5.99
C GLU A 195 18.41 17.92 -5.81
N ASP A 196 19.26 17.98 -6.81
CA ASP A 196 20.70 17.67 -6.86
C ASP A 196 21.26 16.51 -6.03
N ASN A 197 20.42 15.60 -5.53
CA ASN A 197 20.90 14.39 -4.95
C ASN A 197 21.04 13.33 -6.03
N PRO A 198 22.28 12.91 -6.39
CA PRO A 198 22.51 11.89 -7.42
C PRO A 198 21.88 10.53 -7.06
N HIS A 199 21.50 10.34 -5.80
CA HIS A 199 20.77 9.18 -5.30
C HIS A 199 19.26 9.45 -5.16
N SER A 200 18.81 10.70 -5.39
CA SER A 200 17.38 10.93 -5.44
C SER A 200 16.81 10.01 -6.49
N PHE A 201 15.72 9.36 -6.13
CA PHE A 201 14.93 8.62 -7.09
C PHE A 201 14.41 9.65 -8.10
N ILE A 202 15.27 9.98 -9.02
CA ILE A 202 15.16 10.99 -10.07
C ILE A 202 14.02 10.61 -11.02
N GLY A 203 13.31 9.54 -10.65
CA GLY A 203 12.24 9.01 -11.43
C GLY A 203 11.22 10.04 -11.87
N MET A 204 10.94 11.03 -11.04
CA MET A 204 9.91 12.00 -11.39
C MET A 204 10.33 12.99 -12.48
N LYS A 205 11.61 13.28 -12.63
CA LYS A 205 12.15 14.06 -13.75
C LYS A 205 12.62 13.17 -14.91
N ASN A 206 12.65 11.85 -14.74
CA ASN A 206 13.08 10.93 -15.78
C ASN A 206 11.89 10.63 -16.70
N ILE A 207 11.99 11.07 -17.94
CA ILE A 207 10.97 10.81 -18.97
C ILE A 207 10.64 9.32 -19.10
N LYS A 208 11.61 8.43 -18.88
CA LYS A 208 11.40 6.98 -18.93
C LYS A 208 10.46 6.52 -17.81
N PHE A 209 10.72 6.97 -16.58
CA PHE A 209 9.88 6.64 -15.44
C PHE A 209 8.45 7.15 -15.62
N GLN A 210 8.29 8.39 -16.08
CA GLN A 210 6.97 8.96 -16.33
C GLN A 210 6.19 8.13 -17.36
N LYS A 211 6.83 7.70 -18.44
CA LYS A 211 6.18 6.85 -19.45
C LYS A 211 5.77 5.48 -18.89
N LEU A 212 6.58 4.87 -18.01
CA LEU A 212 6.23 3.64 -17.33
C LEU A 212 5.03 3.81 -16.41
N LEU A 213 4.97 4.92 -15.68
CA LEU A 213 3.85 5.30 -14.85
C LEU A 213 2.58 5.50 -15.69
N ASP A 214 2.69 6.19 -16.81
CA ASP A 214 1.56 6.44 -17.72
C ASP A 214 1.01 5.14 -18.32
N LEU A 215 1.88 4.18 -18.66
CA LEU A 215 1.47 2.86 -19.10
C LEU A 215 0.78 2.07 -17.99
N SER A 216 1.30 2.11 -16.77
CA SER A 216 0.66 1.48 -15.62
C SER A 216 -0.73 2.06 -15.37
N LYS A 217 -0.89 3.38 -15.41
CA LYS A 217 -2.20 4.06 -15.31
C LYS A 217 -3.16 3.68 -16.42
N GLN A 218 -2.68 3.54 -17.66
CA GLN A 218 -3.53 3.07 -18.76
C GLN A 218 -4.00 1.64 -18.55
N ASN A 219 -3.15 0.77 -18.03
CA ASN A 219 -3.51 -0.60 -17.68
C ASN A 219 -4.51 -0.64 -16.51
N ILE A 220 -4.34 0.20 -15.49
CA ILE A 220 -5.32 0.38 -14.42
C ILE A 220 -6.69 0.79 -14.96
N ASN A 221 -6.74 1.78 -15.84
CA ASN A 221 -7.99 2.22 -16.48
C ASN A 221 -8.64 1.10 -17.31
N SER A 222 -7.84 0.26 -17.95
CA SER A 222 -8.32 -0.92 -18.68
C SER A 222 -8.87 -1.97 -17.73
N LEU A 223 -8.25 -2.22 -16.60
CA LEU A 223 -8.75 -3.11 -15.55
C LEU A 223 -10.09 -2.62 -14.99
N HIS A 224 -10.22 -1.34 -14.65
CA HIS A 224 -11.47 -0.75 -14.15
C HIS A 224 -12.60 -0.87 -15.18
N SER A 225 -12.32 -0.53 -16.42
CA SER A 225 -13.33 -0.54 -17.48
C SER A 225 -13.66 -1.93 -18.03
N GLY A 226 -12.99 -2.99 -17.57
CA GLY A 226 -13.16 -4.36 -18.09
C GLY A 226 -12.69 -4.53 -19.53
N LYS A 227 -11.87 -3.63 -20.04
CA LYS A 227 -11.28 -3.78 -21.38
C LYS A 227 -10.18 -4.83 -21.36
N ASN A 228 -10.13 -5.67 -22.38
CA ASN A 228 -9.16 -6.78 -22.49
C ASN A 228 -7.86 -6.36 -23.19
N LYS A 229 -7.60 -5.08 -23.34
CA LYS A 229 -6.39 -4.59 -24.01
C LYS A 229 -5.46 -3.95 -22.98
N PHE A 230 -4.34 -4.63 -22.76
CA PHE A 230 -3.28 -4.15 -21.89
C PHE A 230 -2.02 -3.90 -22.72
N TYR A 231 -1.21 -2.95 -22.28
CA TYR A 231 0.13 -2.78 -22.80
C TYR A 231 1.02 -3.90 -22.23
N GLU A 232 1.62 -4.67 -23.12
CA GLU A 232 2.53 -5.75 -22.75
C GLU A 232 3.93 -5.20 -22.45
N TYR A 233 4.71 -5.94 -21.69
CA TYR A 233 6.07 -5.55 -21.30
C TYR A 233 7.04 -5.50 -22.49
N THR A 234 6.81 -6.25 -23.54
CA THR A 234 7.55 -6.14 -24.81
C THR A 234 7.45 -4.75 -25.45
N ASP A 235 6.34 -4.06 -25.25
CA ASP A 235 6.17 -2.69 -25.69
C ASP A 235 7.06 -1.73 -24.87
N LEU A 236 7.37 -2.07 -23.64
CA LEU A 236 8.24 -1.29 -22.76
C LEU A 236 9.70 -1.33 -23.19
N GLU A 237 10.24 -2.47 -23.60
CA GLU A 237 11.58 -2.59 -24.14
C GLU A 237 11.73 -1.71 -25.38
N ASN A 238 10.78 -1.80 -26.31
CA ASN A 238 10.74 -0.93 -27.50
C ASN A 238 10.61 0.56 -27.15
N ILE A 239 9.89 0.90 -26.09
CA ILE A 239 9.75 2.28 -25.63
C ILE A 239 11.05 2.75 -24.96
N LEU A 240 11.68 1.91 -24.16
CA LEU A 240 12.94 2.22 -23.50
C LEU A 240 14.11 2.34 -24.49
N GLU A 241 14.12 1.55 -25.56
CA GLU A 241 15.11 1.66 -26.64
C GLU A 241 14.96 2.93 -27.46
N LYS A 242 13.73 3.37 -27.73
CA LYS A 242 13.46 4.62 -28.48
C LYS A 242 13.74 5.90 -27.68
N ILE A 243 14.07 5.78 -26.40
CA ILE A 243 14.33 6.91 -25.49
C ILE A 243 15.85 7.05 -25.22
N LYS A 244 16.67 6.15 -25.79
CA LYS A 244 18.12 6.36 -25.85
C LYS A 244 18.43 7.52 -26.76
#